data_23ff62a30583fda6f9362ec6b10b95fd
#
_entry.id   23ff62a30583fda6f9362ec6b10b95fd
#
_cell.length_a   1.000
_cell.length_b   1.000
_cell.length_c   1.000
_cell.angle_alpha   90.00
_cell.angle_beta   90.00
_cell.angle_gamma   90.00
#
_symmetry.space_group_name_H-M   'P 1'
#
loop_
_entity.id
_entity.type
_entity.pdbx_description
1 polymer ?
#
loop_
_entity_poly.entity_id
_entity_poly.type
_entity_poly.pdbx_seq_one_letter_code
_entity_poly.pdbx_strand_id
1 'polypeptide(L)'
;MINDDQNTTTSLDLVKIREDIDSVDQQIQQLINRRARLAEAVAKAKFASEENPLFYRPEREAQVLRNVMERNEGPLSDTTMARLFREIMSACLALEAPQSIAFLGPVGTYTHSAVLKHFGHDAVVRPLPTIDEVFRD
;
A
#
# COMPACT_ATOMS: atom_id res chain seq x y z
N MET A 1 -2.59 41.18 -33.45
CA MET A 1 -2.99 41.59 -32.09
C MET A 1 -4.11 40.74 -31.55
N ILE A 2 -4.01 39.45 -31.62
CA ILE A 2 -4.99 38.50 -31.04
C ILE A 2 -4.21 37.23 -30.67
N ASN A 3 -3.67 37.14 -29.45
CA ASN A 3 -3.21 35.83 -28.88
C ASN A 3 -2.70 35.94 -27.41
N ASP A 4 -2.70 37.10 -26.76
CA ASP A 4 -2.20 37.22 -25.37
C ASP A 4 -3.25 36.73 -24.32
N ASP A 5 -4.54 36.96 -24.57
CA ASP A 5 -5.58 36.64 -23.59
C ASP A 5 -5.81 35.12 -23.42
N GLN A 6 -5.67 34.33 -24.50
CA GLN A 6 -5.85 32.87 -24.41
C GLN A 6 -4.69 32.19 -23.69
N ASN A 7 -3.48 32.68 -23.84
CA ASN A 7 -2.30 32.11 -23.16
C ASN A 7 -2.30 32.40 -21.65
N THR A 8 -2.80 33.57 -21.26
CA THR A 8 -2.91 33.95 -19.85
C THR A 8 -4.00 33.15 -19.14
N THR A 9 -5.14 32.94 -19.76
CA THR A 9 -6.25 32.14 -19.22
C THR A 9 -5.83 30.67 -19.04
N THR A 10 -5.18 30.07 -20.04
CA THR A 10 -4.66 28.69 -19.97
C THR A 10 -3.59 28.53 -18.88
N SER A 11 -2.75 29.54 -18.68
CA SER A 11 -1.72 29.53 -17.62
C SER A 11 -2.35 29.60 -16.22
N LEU A 12 -3.36 30.43 -16.02
CA LEU A 12 -4.10 30.53 -14.76
C LEU A 12 -4.88 29.23 -14.45
N ASP A 13 -5.44 28.60 -15.46
CA ASP A 13 -6.13 27.30 -15.31
C ASP A 13 -5.15 26.19 -14.87
N LEU A 14 -3.95 26.15 -15.41
CA LEU A 14 -2.91 25.18 -15.00
C LEU A 14 -2.45 25.40 -13.56
N VAL A 15 -2.29 26.65 -13.11
CA VAL A 15 -1.93 26.98 -11.72
C VAL A 15 -3.01 26.47 -10.78
N LYS A 16 -4.28 26.76 -11.08
CA LYS A 16 -5.41 26.31 -10.28
C LYS A 16 -5.51 24.79 -10.21
N ILE A 17 -5.33 24.09 -11.33
CA ILE A 17 -5.33 22.62 -11.35
C ILE A 17 -4.23 22.05 -10.45
N ARG A 18 -3.04 22.65 -10.44
CA ARG A 18 -1.95 22.21 -9.56
C ARG A 18 -2.26 22.45 -8.09
N GLU A 19 -2.86 23.60 -7.74
CA GLU A 19 -3.32 23.88 -6.38
C GLU A 19 -4.39 22.87 -5.94
N ASP A 20 -5.31 22.49 -6.82
CA ASP A 20 -6.31 21.46 -6.55
C ASP A 20 -5.66 20.09 -6.33
N ILE A 21 -4.63 19.72 -7.12
CA ILE A 21 -3.84 18.50 -6.93
C ILE A 21 -3.15 18.51 -5.56
N ASP A 22 -2.48 19.61 -5.20
CA ASP A 22 -1.80 19.75 -3.90
C ASP A 22 -2.78 19.57 -2.74
N SER A 23 -3.98 20.12 -2.87
CA SER A 23 -5.06 19.94 -1.88
C SER A 23 -5.50 18.48 -1.76
N VAL A 24 -5.66 17.78 -2.88
CA VAL A 24 -5.99 16.35 -2.90
C VAL A 24 -4.87 15.51 -2.29
N ASP A 25 -3.62 15.83 -2.60
CA ASP A 25 -2.45 15.12 -2.02
C ASP A 25 -2.41 15.24 -0.48
N GLN A 26 -2.73 16.42 0.06
CA GLN A 26 -2.85 16.60 1.51
C GLN A 26 -3.96 15.72 2.10
N GLN A 27 -5.10 15.63 1.44
CA GLN A 27 -6.22 14.78 1.88
C GLN A 27 -5.85 13.30 1.84
N ILE A 28 -5.19 12.84 0.77
CA ILE A 28 -4.69 11.46 0.64
C ILE A 28 -3.74 11.15 1.79
N GLN A 29 -2.75 12.01 2.05
CA GLN A 29 -1.78 11.83 3.12
C GLN A 29 -2.47 11.75 4.49
N GLN A 30 -3.44 12.62 4.77
CA GLN A 30 -4.20 12.61 6.02
C GLN A 30 -5.01 11.31 6.18
N LEU A 31 -5.63 10.82 5.12
CA LEU A 31 -6.41 9.58 5.13
C LEU A 31 -5.54 8.35 5.31
N ILE A 32 -4.36 8.29 4.67
CA ILE A 32 -3.39 7.21 4.86
C ILE A 32 -2.91 7.19 6.31
N ASN A 33 -2.53 8.34 6.88
CA ASN A 33 -2.10 8.46 8.27
C ASN A 33 -3.24 8.10 9.25
N ARG A 34 -4.47 8.45 8.94
CA ARG A 34 -5.63 8.04 9.76
C ARG A 34 -5.81 6.52 9.73
N ARG A 35 -5.67 5.90 8.56
CA ARG A 35 -5.70 4.44 8.42
C ARG A 35 -4.59 3.76 9.22
N ALA A 36 -3.38 4.31 9.17
CA ALA A 36 -2.24 3.82 9.94
C ALA A 36 -2.49 3.86 11.46
N ARG A 37 -3.02 4.97 11.98
CA ARG A 37 -3.42 5.07 13.39
C ARG A 37 -4.50 4.06 13.80
N LEU A 38 -5.43 3.74 12.91
CA LEU A 38 -6.43 2.70 13.16
C LEU A 38 -5.80 1.31 13.18
N ALA A 39 -4.79 1.04 12.34
CA ALA A 39 -4.02 -0.20 12.38
C ALA A 39 -3.27 -0.35 13.73
N GLU A 40 -2.61 0.71 14.21
CA GLU A 40 -1.99 0.71 15.55
C GLU A 40 -3.01 0.47 16.67
N ALA A 41 -4.21 1.02 16.55
CA ALA A 41 -5.28 0.79 17.53
C ALA A 41 -5.75 -0.68 17.50
N VAL A 42 -5.83 -1.30 16.33
CA VAL A 42 -6.12 -2.74 16.19
C VAL A 42 -5.03 -3.57 16.85
N ALA A 43 -3.75 -3.23 16.64
CA ALA A 43 -2.64 -3.92 17.29
C ALA A 43 -2.74 -3.87 18.81
N LYS A 44 -2.98 -2.69 19.38
CA LYS A 44 -3.16 -2.50 20.82
C LYS A 44 -4.33 -3.31 21.37
N ALA A 45 -5.46 -3.34 20.67
CA ALA A 45 -6.64 -4.10 21.06
C ALA A 45 -6.38 -5.62 21.05
N LYS A 46 -5.67 -6.12 20.04
CA LYS A 46 -5.30 -7.53 19.95
C LYS A 46 -4.33 -7.94 21.05
N PHE A 47 -3.28 -7.16 21.32
CA PHE A 47 -2.35 -7.44 22.42
C PHE A 47 -3.01 -7.40 23.79
N ALA A 48 -4.09 -6.66 23.96
CA ALA A 48 -4.86 -6.65 25.21
C ALA A 48 -5.73 -7.90 25.40
N SER A 49 -6.13 -8.56 24.31
CA SER A 49 -7.05 -9.70 24.32
C SER A 49 -6.40 -11.06 24.08
N GLU A 50 -5.22 -11.09 23.48
CA GLU A 50 -4.54 -12.30 23.05
C GLU A 50 -3.04 -12.25 23.40
N GLU A 51 -2.47 -13.37 23.87
CA GLU A 51 -1.06 -13.45 24.23
C GLU A 51 -0.14 -13.44 22.98
N ASN A 52 -0.60 -14.04 21.87
CA ASN A 52 0.09 -14.09 20.58
C ASN A 52 -0.85 -13.78 19.42
N PRO A 53 -1.20 -12.51 19.17
CA PRO A 53 -2.17 -12.17 18.16
C PRO A 53 -1.63 -12.37 16.75
N LEU A 54 -2.48 -12.93 15.87
CA LEU A 54 -2.21 -13.01 14.43
C LEU A 54 -2.60 -11.70 13.75
N PHE A 55 -1.62 -10.98 13.21
CA PHE A 55 -1.84 -9.70 12.50
C PHE A 55 -2.08 -9.87 11.01
N TYR A 56 -1.31 -10.75 10.34
CA TYR A 56 -1.51 -11.03 8.93
C TYR A 56 -2.71 -11.94 8.71
N ARG A 57 -3.71 -11.43 8.00
CA ARG A 57 -4.95 -12.16 7.66
C ARG A 57 -5.16 -12.08 6.14
N PRO A 58 -4.72 -13.09 5.38
CA PRO A 58 -4.82 -13.09 3.92
C PRO A 58 -6.26 -13.00 3.41
N GLU A 59 -7.23 -13.60 4.10
CA GLU A 59 -8.65 -13.49 3.76
C GLU A 59 -9.20 -12.07 3.92
N ARG A 60 -8.74 -11.32 4.94
CA ARG A 60 -9.11 -9.92 5.12
C ARG A 60 -8.47 -9.02 4.07
N GLU A 61 -7.21 -9.26 3.75
CA GLU A 61 -6.51 -8.55 2.68
C GLU A 61 -7.21 -8.75 1.33
N ALA A 62 -7.53 -9.99 0.98
CA ALA A 62 -8.26 -10.30 -0.24
C ALA A 62 -9.64 -9.62 -0.29
N GLN A 63 -10.35 -9.55 0.84
CA GLN A 63 -11.63 -8.85 0.92
C GLN A 63 -11.47 -7.35 0.68
N VAL A 64 -10.48 -6.70 1.28
CA VAL A 64 -10.22 -5.26 1.09
C VAL A 64 -9.90 -4.98 -0.38
N LEU A 65 -9.06 -5.80 -1.02
CA LEU A 65 -8.70 -5.62 -2.43
C LEU A 65 -9.90 -5.81 -3.36
N ARG A 66 -10.75 -6.81 -3.12
CA ARG A 66 -12.01 -6.97 -3.88
C ARG A 66 -12.89 -5.72 -3.77
N ASN A 67 -13.12 -5.24 -2.56
CA ASN A 67 -13.94 -4.04 -2.33
C ASN A 67 -13.35 -2.80 -3.02
N VAL A 68 -12.02 -2.67 -3.04
CA VAL A 68 -11.32 -1.57 -3.72
C VAL A 68 -11.55 -1.63 -5.23
N MET A 69 -11.46 -2.81 -5.83
CA MET A 69 -11.69 -2.99 -7.27
C MET A 69 -13.16 -2.78 -7.64
N GLU A 70 -14.10 -3.31 -6.84
CA GLU A 70 -15.54 -3.21 -7.10
C GLU A 70 -16.05 -1.76 -7.05
N ARG A 71 -15.54 -0.93 -6.15
CA ARG A 71 -15.93 0.49 -6.04
C ARG A 71 -15.10 1.45 -6.89
N ASN A 72 -14.10 0.95 -7.61
CA ASN A 72 -13.25 1.79 -8.45
C ASN A 72 -14.03 2.26 -9.70
N GLU A 73 -14.09 3.58 -9.90
CA GLU A 73 -14.76 4.21 -11.03
C GLU A 73 -13.77 4.80 -12.07
N GLY A 74 -12.47 4.57 -11.88
CA GLY A 74 -11.43 5.13 -12.73
C GLY A 74 -11.12 6.59 -12.40
N PRO A 75 -10.23 7.26 -13.15
CA PRO A 75 -9.57 6.82 -14.39
C PRO A 75 -8.44 5.80 -14.21
N LEU A 76 -7.95 5.55 -12.97
CA LEU A 76 -6.99 4.49 -12.73
C LEU A 76 -7.66 3.12 -12.88
N SER A 77 -6.90 2.14 -13.42
CA SER A 77 -7.39 0.77 -13.54
C SER A 77 -7.59 0.11 -12.17
N ASP A 78 -8.47 -0.88 -12.09
CA ASP A 78 -8.70 -1.67 -10.88
C ASP A 78 -7.41 -2.31 -10.36
N THR A 79 -6.57 -2.83 -11.27
CA THR A 79 -5.27 -3.43 -10.96
C THR A 79 -4.32 -2.42 -10.35
N THR A 80 -4.26 -1.20 -10.88
CA THR A 80 -3.43 -0.12 -10.33
C THR A 80 -3.91 0.28 -8.95
N MET A 81 -5.21 0.45 -8.78
CA MET A 81 -5.79 0.81 -7.49
C MET A 81 -5.55 -0.29 -6.43
N ALA A 82 -5.72 -1.56 -6.80
CA ALA A 82 -5.43 -2.68 -5.92
C ALA A 82 -3.96 -2.71 -5.49
N ARG A 83 -3.02 -2.43 -6.42
CA ARG A 83 -1.59 -2.34 -6.11
C ARG A 83 -1.28 -1.24 -5.11
N LEU A 84 -1.84 -0.04 -5.27
CA LEU A 84 -1.67 1.07 -4.32
C LEU A 84 -2.20 0.72 -2.93
N PHE A 85 -3.38 0.11 -2.86
CA PHE A 85 -3.94 -0.32 -1.58
C PHE A 85 -3.13 -1.44 -0.92
N ARG A 86 -2.52 -2.34 -1.69
CA ARG A 86 -1.61 -3.36 -1.15
C ARG A 86 -0.40 -2.72 -0.47
N GLU A 87 0.21 -1.69 -1.06
CA GLU A 87 1.32 -0.96 -0.42
C GLU A 87 0.86 -0.24 0.85
N ILE A 88 -0.29 0.41 0.84
CA ILE A 88 -0.86 1.04 2.03
C ILE A 88 -1.10 0.01 3.15
N MET A 89 -1.66 -1.16 2.81
CA MET A 89 -1.90 -2.23 3.77
C MET A 89 -0.59 -2.80 4.33
N SER A 90 0.42 -3.00 3.48
CA SER A 90 1.75 -3.46 3.88
C SER A 90 2.40 -2.50 4.87
N ALA A 91 2.39 -1.20 4.56
CA ALA A 91 2.92 -0.17 5.45
C ALA A 91 2.20 -0.13 6.81
N CYS A 92 0.87 -0.25 6.82
CA CYS A 92 0.09 -0.28 8.06
C CYS A 92 0.34 -1.57 8.85
N LEU A 93 0.46 -2.72 8.20
CA LEU A 93 0.75 -3.99 8.86
C LEU A 93 2.13 -3.99 9.53
N ALA A 94 3.12 -3.35 8.92
CA ALA A 94 4.45 -3.17 9.49
C ALA A 94 4.45 -2.40 10.82
N LEU A 95 3.47 -1.50 11.02
CA LEU A 95 3.26 -0.81 12.31
C LEU A 95 2.62 -1.71 13.38
N GLU A 96 1.80 -2.68 12.96
CA GLU A 96 1.18 -3.65 13.88
C GLU A 96 2.21 -4.69 14.35
N ALA A 97 2.84 -5.37 13.39
CA ALA A 97 3.93 -6.32 13.60
C ALA A 97 4.77 -6.44 12.32
N PRO A 98 6.08 -6.16 12.37
CA PRO A 98 6.93 -6.34 11.21
C PRO A 98 6.84 -7.77 10.67
N GLN A 99 6.45 -7.91 9.40
CA GLN A 99 6.36 -9.20 8.72
C GLN A 99 7.73 -9.61 8.21
N SER A 100 8.19 -10.81 8.58
CA SER A 100 9.39 -11.43 8.02
C SER A 100 8.98 -12.56 7.08
N ILE A 101 9.38 -12.44 5.82
CA ILE A 101 9.01 -13.40 4.77
C ILE A 101 10.26 -14.11 4.26
N ALA A 102 10.37 -15.39 4.59
CA ALA A 102 11.41 -16.26 4.04
C ALA A 102 11.07 -16.65 2.60
N PHE A 103 12.05 -16.66 1.73
CA PHE A 103 11.88 -17.09 0.35
C PHE A 103 13.16 -17.71 -0.21
N LEU A 104 13.01 -18.55 -1.25
CA LEU A 104 14.16 -19.10 -1.96
C LEU A 104 14.89 -17.98 -2.70
N GLY A 105 16.09 -17.62 -2.20
CA GLY A 105 16.94 -16.60 -2.78
C GLY A 105 17.69 -17.05 -4.04
N PRO A 106 18.55 -16.20 -4.55
CA PRO A 106 18.98 -14.90 -4.01
C PRO A 106 17.99 -13.75 -4.27
N VAL A 107 18.29 -12.57 -3.73
CA VAL A 107 17.57 -11.32 -4.01
C VAL A 107 17.61 -11.01 -5.51
N GLY A 108 16.53 -10.43 -6.06
CA GLY A 108 16.43 -10.09 -7.48
C GLY A 108 15.89 -11.20 -8.38
N THR A 109 15.54 -12.36 -7.81
CA THR A 109 14.91 -13.49 -8.53
C THR A 109 13.41 -13.28 -8.72
N TYR A 110 12.76 -14.15 -9.52
CA TYR A 110 11.29 -14.18 -9.66
C TYR A 110 10.59 -14.42 -8.32
N THR A 111 11.16 -15.25 -7.44
CA THR A 111 10.62 -15.50 -6.10
C THR A 111 10.63 -14.23 -5.25
N HIS A 112 11.72 -13.46 -5.29
CA HIS A 112 11.80 -12.16 -4.63
C HIS A 112 10.73 -11.18 -5.15
N SER A 113 10.58 -11.08 -6.46
CA SER A 113 9.54 -10.24 -7.07
C SER A 113 8.13 -10.67 -6.68
N ALA A 114 7.86 -11.97 -6.59
CA ALA A 114 6.58 -12.49 -6.14
C ALA A 114 6.28 -12.13 -4.69
N VAL A 115 7.26 -12.19 -3.80
CA VAL A 115 7.14 -11.76 -2.39
C VAL A 115 6.77 -10.29 -2.30
N LEU A 116 7.50 -9.41 -2.99
CA LEU A 116 7.24 -7.97 -2.99
C LEU A 116 5.86 -7.64 -3.58
N LYS A 117 5.48 -8.33 -4.65
CA LYS A 117 4.18 -8.13 -5.29
C LYS A 117 3.01 -8.54 -4.38
N HIS A 118 3.18 -9.58 -3.58
CA HIS A 118 2.12 -10.10 -2.70
C HIS A 118 2.06 -9.37 -1.35
N PHE A 119 3.20 -9.16 -0.71
CA PHE A 119 3.30 -8.63 0.66
C PHE A 119 3.60 -7.13 0.73
N GLY A 120 3.93 -6.48 -0.40
CA GLY A 120 4.37 -5.10 -0.44
C GLY A 120 5.84 -4.92 -0.04
N HIS A 121 6.30 -3.67 -0.07
CA HIS A 121 7.72 -3.34 0.14
C HIS A 121 8.10 -3.12 1.61
N ASP A 122 7.14 -3.03 2.51
CA ASP A 122 7.39 -2.87 3.95
C ASP A 122 7.60 -4.20 4.69
N ALA A 123 7.42 -5.34 4.04
CA ALA A 123 7.77 -6.64 4.58
C ALA A 123 9.30 -6.82 4.63
N VAL A 124 9.80 -7.37 5.74
CA VAL A 124 11.20 -7.78 5.86
C VAL A 124 11.40 -9.07 5.09
N VAL A 125 12.22 -9.04 4.04
CA VAL A 125 12.47 -10.21 3.20
C VAL A 125 13.76 -10.93 3.59
N ARG A 126 13.71 -12.25 3.70
CA ARG A 126 14.82 -13.11 4.11
C ARG A 126 15.11 -14.14 3.01
N PRO A 127 16.12 -13.90 2.15
CA PRO A 127 16.55 -14.88 1.15
C PRO A 127 17.24 -16.06 1.82
N LEU A 128 16.80 -17.27 1.55
CA LEU A 128 17.40 -18.51 2.04
C LEU A 128 17.90 -19.36 0.85
N PRO A 129 19.00 -20.12 1.03
CA PRO A 129 19.66 -20.82 -0.07
C PRO A 129 18.92 -22.07 -0.54
N THR A 130 18.09 -22.67 0.32
CA THR A 130 17.38 -23.91 0.01
C THR A 130 15.88 -23.83 0.36
N ILE A 131 15.08 -24.62 -0.34
CA ILE A 131 13.65 -24.76 -0.06
C ILE A 131 13.42 -25.32 1.34
N ASP A 132 14.23 -26.29 1.76
CA ASP A 132 14.10 -26.91 3.09
C ASP A 132 14.31 -25.90 4.21
N GLU A 133 15.21 -24.93 4.04
CA GLU A 133 15.42 -23.85 5.01
C GLU A 133 14.22 -22.90 5.04
N VAL A 134 13.61 -22.60 3.88
CA VAL A 134 12.42 -21.75 3.81
C VAL A 134 11.26 -22.36 4.62
N PHE A 135 11.09 -23.68 4.58
CA PHE A 135 10.02 -24.37 5.32
C PHE A 135 10.31 -24.60 6.81
N ARG A 136 11.56 -24.40 7.25
CA ARG A 136 11.94 -24.52 8.67
C ARG A 136 11.97 -23.20 9.41
N ASP A 137 12.00 -22.08 8.68
CA ASP A 137 12.07 -20.71 9.23
C ASP A 137 10.70 -20.23 9.72
#